data_f3f66dab4808d0d3c1d6ec1e6651ca4b
#
_entry.id   f3f66dab4808d0d3c1d6ec1e6651ca4b
#
_cell.length_a   1.000
_cell.length_b   1.000
_cell.length_c   1.000
_cell.angle_alpha   90.00
_cell.angle_beta   90.00
_cell.angle_gamma   90.00
#
_symmetry.space_group_name_H-M   'P 1'
#
loop_
_entity.id
_entity.type
_entity.pdbx_description
1 polymer ?
#
loop_
_entity_poly.entity_id
_entity_poly.type
_entity_poly.pdbx_seq_one_letter_code
_entity_poly.pdbx_strand_id
1 'polypeptide(L)'
;MVLVATLLAGTSGAAAQRREASGLWYSVAVAPGWARVTCDICAGRRTTGLSAYVGVGGSTGRAVRVGAELAGWRQRDGGVTQTLLSFGAAAYWYPNVRRQFYLRGGATFVMHRVNDGTDVVTSSGIGPQLGVGYEYPVNRSWRLAPFAHYSVGVFGGDVKFNGGQAAGSATVSFLQVGASLTRR
;
A
#
# COMPACT_ATOMS: atom_id res chain seq x y z
N MET A 1 2.87 -54.41 1.00
CA MET A 1 2.41 -54.56 -0.38
C MET A 1 0.96 -54.10 -0.50
N VAL A 2 0.68 -53.11 -1.37
CA VAL A 2 -0.64 -52.62 -1.80
C VAL A 2 -1.41 -51.78 -0.75
N LEU A 3 -1.50 -50.47 -0.91
CA LEU A 3 -2.55 -49.72 -1.62
C LEU A 3 -2.22 -48.22 -1.60
N VAL A 4 -1.65 -47.71 -2.68
CA VAL A 4 -1.66 -46.32 -3.07
C VAL A 4 -2.29 -46.24 -4.44
N ALA A 5 -3.54 -45.94 -4.54
CA ALA A 5 -4.20 -45.43 -5.74
C ALA A 5 -5.64 -45.05 -5.38
N THR A 6 -5.99 -43.83 -5.66
CA THR A 6 -7.30 -43.24 -5.91
C THR A 6 -7.53 -41.94 -5.11
N LEU A 7 -6.95 -40.84 -5.64
CA LEU A 7 -7.41 -39.46 -5.34
C LEU A 7 -7.00 -38.51 -6.50
N LEU A 8 -7.44 -38.86 -7.72
CA LEU A 8 -7.27 -38.02 -8.92
C LEU A 8 -8.54 -38.03 -9.75
N ALA A 9 -9.67 -37.61 -9.16
CA ALA A 9 -10.86 -37.31 -9.95
C ALA A 9 -11.74 -36.33 -9.19
N GLY A 10 -11.58 -35.05 -9.44
CA GLY A 10 -12.43 -34.03 -8.80
C GLY A 10 -12.07 -32.56 -9.10
N THR A 11 -11.29 -32.25 -10.13
CA THR A 11 -10.88 -30.86 -10.39
C THR A 11 -11.47 -30.22 -11.65
N SER A 12 -12.39 -30.87 -12.34
CA SER A 12 -12.92 -30.37 -13.63
C SER A 12 -14.05 -29.34 -13.49
N GLY A 13 -14.66 -29.16 -12.31
CA GLY A 13 -15.77 -28.21 -12.10
C GLY A 13 -15.39 -26.79 -11.74
N ALA A 14 -14.17 -26.55 -11.26
CA ALA A 14 -13.76 -25.23 -10.76
C ALA A 14 -13.25 -24.27 -11.86
N ALA A 15 -12.94 -24.78 -13.05
CA ALA A 15 -12.37 -23.97 -14.12
C ALA A 15 -13.42 -23.16 -14.91
N ALA A 16 -14.66 -23.59 -14.97
CA ALA A 16 -15.73 -22.93 -15.74
C ALA A 16 -16.32 -21.70 -15.03
N GLN A 17 -16.31 -21.63 -13.70
CA GLN A 17 -16.81 -20.49 -12.93
C GLN A 17 -15.78 -19.35 -12.75
N ARG A 18 -14.52 -19.56 -13.13
CA ARG A 18 -13.43 -18.58 -12.99
C ARG A 18 -13.40 -17.48 -14.06
N ARG A 19 -14.14 -17.57 -15.13
CA ARG A 19 -14.02 -16.65 -16.27
C ARG A 19 -14.71 -15.30 -16.14
N GLU A 20 -15.59 -15.08 -15.17
CA GLU A 20 -16.33 -13.81 -15.05
C GLU A 20 -15.74 -12.82 -13.99
N ALA A 21 -14.75 -13.19 -13.20
CA ALA A 21 -14.27 -12.38 -12.08
C ALA A 21 -12.78 -11.98 -12.15
N SER A 22 -12.01 -12.45 -13.12
CA SER A 22 -10.56 -12.19 -13.19
C SER A 22 -10.22 -11.01 -14.10
N GLY A 23 -10.72 -9.83 -13.79
CA GLY A 23 -10.28 -8.60 -14.44
C GLY A 23 -8.99 -8.08 -13.82
N LEU A 24 -7.93 -7.90 -14.63
CA LEU A 24 -6.76 -7.13 -14.23
C LEU A 24 -7.19 -5.69 -14.02
N TRP A 25 -6.73 -5.08 -12.91
CA TRP A 25 -6.87 -3.65 -12.67
C TRP A 25 -5.52 -3.01 -12.38
N TYR A 26 -5.37 -1.75 -12.72
CA TYR A 26 -4.26 -0.91 -12.27
C TYR A 26 -4.74 0.48 -11.92
N SER A 27 -4.05 1.11 -10.99
CA SER A 27 -4.38 2.42 -10.43
C SER A 27 -3.14 3.27 -10.28
N VAL A 28 -3.26 4.56 -10.55
CA VAL A 28 -2.20 5.54 -10.36
C VAL A 28 -2.76 6.79 -9.69
N ALA A 29 -1.96 7.42 -8.85
CA ALA A 29 -2.33 8.70 -8.24
C ALA A 29 -1.12 9.57 -7.97
N VAL A 30 -1.34 10.88 -7.91
CA VAL A 30 -0.46 11.87 -7.30
C VAL A 30 -1.30 12.65 -6.29
N ALA A 31 -0.81 12.77 -5.05
CA ALA A 31 -1.60 13.31 -3.96
C ALA A 31 -0.69 13.93 -2.88
N PRO A 32 -1.17 14.84 -2.05
CA PRO A 32 -0.50 15.20 -0.81
C PRO A 32 -0.38 13.96 0.11
N GLY A 33 0.73 13.91 0.84
CA GLY A 33 0.98 12.86 1.80
C GLY A 33 1.66 13.40 3.06
N TRP A 34 1.46 12.73 4.17
CA TRP A 34 1.99 13.10 5.47
C TRP A 34 2.76 11.92 6.06
N ALA A 35 4.07 12.12 6.23
CA ALA A 35 4.94 11.15 6.86
C ALA A 35 5.24 11.54 8.31
N ARG A 36 5.41 10.56 9.18
CA ARG A 36 5.83 10.73 10.57
C ARG A 36 6.68 9.54 11.00
N VAL A 37 7.80 9.84 11.64
CA VAL A 37 8.63 8.84 12.32
C VAL A 37 8.57 9.13 13.81
N THR A 38 8.32 8.11 14.61
CA THR A 38 8.29 8.16 16.05
C THR A 38 9.26 7.14 16.60
N CYS A 39 10.20 7.55 17.45
CA CYS A 39 11.09 6.70 18.22
C CYS A 39 11.41 7.40 19.55
N ASP A 40 12.09 6.72 20.47
CA ASP A 40 12.39 7.26 21.81
C ASP A 40 13.16 8.60 21.79
N ILE A 41 13.97 8.81 20.75
CA ILE A 41 14.79 10.01 20.55
C ILE A 41 14.32 10.89 19.37
N CYS A 42 13.23 10.50 18.68
CA CYS A 42 12.74 11.22 17.50
C CYS A 42 11.71 12.29 17.89
N ALA A 43 11.80 13.49 17.31
CA ALA A 43 10.86 14.59 17.55
C ALA A 43 9.41 14.32 17.10
N GLY A 44 9.17 13.26 16.34
CA GLY A 44 7.84 12.78 15.95
C GLY A 44 6.96 13.77 15.18
N ARG A 45 7.55 14.80 14.54
CA ARG A 45 6.77 15.77 13.75
C ARG A 45 6.22 15.14 12.49
N ARG A 46 4.97 15.47 12.15
CA ARG A 46 4.37 15.11 10.88
C ARG A 46 4.83 16.08 9.80
N THR A 47 5.33 15.55 8.69
CA THR A 47 5.84 16.34 7.58
C THR A 47 4.96 16.13 6.36
N THR A 48 4.58 17.23 5.71
CA THR A 48 3.74 17.21 4.50
C THR A 48 4.62 17.25 3.25
N GLY A 49 4.29 16.45 2.25
CA GLY A 49 5.01 16.43 0.97
C GLY A 49 4.17 15.88 -0.17
N LEU A 50 4.76 15.81 -1.35
CA LEU A 50 4.13 15.21 -2.52
C LEU A 50 4.30 13.70 -2.51
N SER A 51 3.25 12.97 -2.85
CA SER A 51 3.26 11.52 -2.96
C SER A 51 2.73 11.05 -4.31
N ALA A 52 3.22 9.90 -4.75
CA ALA A 52 2.72 9.17 -5.90
C ALA A 52 2.36 7.74 -5.46
N TYR A 53 1.40 7.14 -6.13
CA TYR A 53 0.88 5.81 -5.85
C TYR A 53 0.65 5.04 -7.13
N VAL A 54 0.99 3.76 -7.11
CA VAL A 54 0.69 2.79 -8.17
C VAL A 54 0.19 1.50 -7.53
N GLY A 55 -0.89 0.96 -8.08
CA GLY A 55 -1.45 -0.33 -7.67
C GLY A 55 -1.75 -1.19 -8.89
N VAL A 56 -1.58 -2.50 -8.76
CA VAL A 56 -1.92 -3.48 -9.78
C VAL A 56 -2.42 -4.76 -9.13
N GLY A 57 -3.42 -5.39 -9.73
CA GLY A 57 -3.96 -6.61 -9.16
C GLY A 57 -5.07 -7.24 -9.97
N GLY A 58 -5.77 -8.18 -9.35
CA GLY A 58 -6.87 -8.91 -9.93
C GLY A 58 -8.13 -8.86 -9.07
N SER A 59 -9.28 -9.11 -9.68
CA SER A 59 -10.55 -9.29 -8.99
C SER A 59 -10.77 -10.78 -8.69
N THR A 60 -11.00 -11.09 -7.42
CA THR A 60 -11.31 -12.46 -6.95
C THR A 60 -12.83 -12.72 -6.95
N GLY A 61 -13.62 -11.68 -7.23
CA GLY A 61 -15.07 -11.70 -7.28
C GLY A 61 -15.62 -10.28 -7.46
N ARG A 62 -16.94 -10.14 -7.35
CA ARG A 62 -17.59 -8.82 -7.50
C ARG A 62 -17.30 -7.88 -6.32
N ALA A 63 -17.09 -8.43 -5.13
CA ALA A 63 -16.95 -7.69 -3.89
C ALA A 63 -15.51 -7.53 -3.40
N VAL A 64 -14.55 -8.29 -3.95
CA VAL A 64 -13.17 -8.29 -3.47
C VAL A 64 -12.19 -8.21 -4.63
N ARG A 65 -11.19 -7.35 -4.47
CA ARG A 65 -9.99 -7.29 -5.31
C ARG A 65 -8.76 -7.42 -4.44
N VAL A 66 -7.70 -7.95 -5.00
CA VAL A 66 -6.40 -8.05 -4.34
C VAL A 66 -5.32 -7.53 -5.28
N GLY A 67 -4.27 -6.95 -4.71
CA GLY A 67 -3.19 -6.42 -5.52
C GLY A 67 -1.95 -6.07 -4.74
N ALA A 68 -0.91 -5.76 -5.49
CA ALA A 68 0.32 -5.17 -5.01
C ALA A 68 0.28 -3.65 -5.20
N GLU A 69 0.93 -2.94 -4.30
CA GLU A 69 0.93 -1.48 -4.26
C GLU A 69 2.32 -0.94 -3.98
N LEU A 70 2.62 0.18 -4.60
CA LEU A 70 3.82 0.95 -4.38
C LEU A 70 3.43 2.41 -4.18
N ALA A 71 3.90 3.04 -3.11
CA ALA A 71 3.75 4.47 -2.91
C ALA A 71 5.10 5.11 -2.58
N GLY A 72 5.35 6.25 -3.18
CA GLY A 72 6.51 7.11 -2.92
C GLY A 72 6.05 8.46 -2.41
N TRP A 73 6.81 9.05 -1.49
CA TRP A 73 6.58 10.38 -0.97
C TRP A 73 7.90 11.13 -0.85
N ARG A 74 7.86 12.43 -1.10
CA ARG A 74 9.04 13.29 -1.00
C ARG A 74 8.67 14.67 -0.46
N GLN A 75 9.55 15.18 0.40
CA GLN A 75 9.54 16.55 0.89
C GLN A 75 10.98 17.10 0.88
N ARG A 76 11.14 18.39 0.62
CA ARG A 76 12.41 19.10 0.71
C ARG A 76 12.18 20.43 1.45
N ASP A 77 12.99 20.68 2.43
CA ASP A 77 12.95 21.91 3.25
C ASP A 77 14.34 22.23 3.80
N GLY A 78 14.80 23.48 3.66
CA GLY A 78 16.05 23.97 4.23
C GLY A 78 17.32 23.16 3.90
N GLY A 79 17.38 22.54 2.69
CA GLY A 79 18.50 21.66 2.31
C GLY A 79 18.30 20.19 2.71
N VAL A 80 17.35 19.89 3.60
CA VAL A 80 17.02 18.52 4.01
C VAL A 80 16.01 17.92 3.05
N THR A 81 16.33 16.73 2.55
CA THR A 81 15.41 15.93 1.71
C THR A 81 14.91 14.74 2.50
N GLN A 82 13.61 14.61 2.60
CA GLN A 82 12.94 13.44 3.16
C GLN A 82 12.26 12.66 2.06
N THR A 83 12.42 11.35 2.07
CA THR A 83 11.77 10.43 1.14
C THR A 83 11.16 9.27 1.91
N LEU A 84 10.01 8.79 1.43
CA LEU A 84 9.38 7.59 1.94
C LEU A 84 9.02 6.70 0.76
N LEU A 85 9.28 5.43 0.91
CA LEU A 85 8.84 4.37 0.00
C LEU A 85 8.02 3.38 0.81
N SER A 86 6.87 2.99 0.27
CA SER A 86 6.00 1.98 0.84
C SER A 86 5.64 0.99 -0.25
N PHE A 87 5.79 -0.31 0.00
CA PHE A 87 5.29 -1.34 -0.89
C PHE A 87 4.59 -2.44 -0.10
N GLY A 88 3.54 -3.03 -0.67
CA GLY A 88 2.77 -4.04 0.04
C GLY A 88 1.70 -4.70 -0.80
N ALA A 89 0.90 -5.53 -0.14
CA ALA A 89 -0.26 -6.16 -0.71
C ALA A 89 -1.53 -5.71 0.03
N ALA A 90 -2.60 -5.49 -0.71
CA ALA A 90 -3.87 -5.06 -0.18
C ALA A 90 -5.05 -5.80 -0.80
N ALA A 91 -6.09 -5.97 0.01
CA ALA A 91 -7.42 -6.36 -0.41
C ALA A 91 -8.36 -5.15 -0.34
N TYR A 92 -9.16 -4.99 -1.37
CA TYR A 92 -10.21 -3.99 -1.50
C TYR A 92 -11.54 -4.69 -1.39
N TRP A 93 -12.28 -4.38 -0.37
CA TRP A 93 -13.61 -4.92 -0.13
C TRP A 93 -14.68 -3.88 -0.44
N TYR A 94 -15.65 -4.25 -1.28
CA TYR A 94 -16.80 -3.45 -1.69
C TYR A 94 -18.05 -3.98 -0.97
N PRO A 95 -18.42 -3.41 0.20
CA PRO A 95 -19.57 -3.88 0.97
C PRO A 95 -20.88 -3.84 0.18
N ASN A 96 -20.98 -2.86 -0.72
CA ASN A 96 -22.11 -2.73 -1.64
C ASN A 96 -21.55 -2.44 -3.05
N VAL A 97 -21.50 -3.47 -3.89
CA VAL A 97 -20.97 -3.38 -5.26
C VAL A 97 -21.68 -2.35 -6.14
N ARG A 98 -22.93 -1.98 -5.80
CA ARG A 98 -23.68 -0.95 -6.53
C ARG A 98 -23.22 0.47 -6.15
N ARG A 99 -22.72 0.68 -4.92
CA ARG A 99 -22.31 2.00 -4.39
C ARG A 99 -20.86 2.34 -4.63
N GLN A 100 -20.04 1.39 -5.11
CA GLN A 100 -18.64 1.59 -5.48
C GLN A 100 -17.73 2.15 -4.35
N PHE A 101 -18.21 2.19 -3.13
CA PHE A 101 -17.43 2.45 -1.94
C PHE A 101 -16.59 1.21 -1.62
N TYR A 102 -15.33 1.41 -1.23
CA TYR A 102 -14.47 0.33 -0.80
C TYR A 102 -13.76 0.63 0.52
N LEU A 103 -13.52 -0.43 1.26
CA LEU A 103 -12.56 -0.49 2.34
C LEU A 103 -11.31 -1.22 1.83
N ARG A 104 -10.16 -0.73 2.23
CA ARG A 104 -8.86 -1.31 1.88
C ARG A 104 -8.16 -1.75 3.14
N GLY A 105 -7.55 -2.95 3.11
CA GLY A 105 -6.74 -3.48 4.21
C GLY A 105 -5.64 -4.38 3.67
N GLY A 106 -4.50 -4.44 4.38
CA GLY A 106 -3.38 -5.28 3.96
C GLY A 106 -2.13 -5.10 4.81
N ALA A 107 -1.01 -5.57 4.27
CA ALA A 107 0.30 -5.45 4.90
C ALA A 107 1.25 -4.66 3.98
N THR A 108 2.13 -3.89 4.58
CA THR A 108 3.08 -3.04 3.87
C THR A 108 4.45 -3.03 4.56
N PHE A 109 5.49 -2.90 3.77
CA PHE A 109 6.82 -2.47 4.20
C PHE A 109 6.92 -0.96 3.94
N VAL A 110 7.38 -0.20 4.92
CA VAL A 110 7.58 1.25 4.81
C VAL A 110 9.03 1.57 5.13
N MET A 111 9.67 2.36 4.29
CA MET A 111 11.03 2.85 4.48
C MET A 111 11.02 4.38 4.38
N HIS A 112 11.54 5.05 5.38
CA HIS A 112 11.72 6.50 5.41
C HIS A 112 13.20 6.85 5.48
N ARG A 113 13.62 7.82 4.69
CA ARG A 113 15.01 8.30 4.62
C ARG A 113 15.04 9.82 4.69
N VAL A 114 15.88 10.32 5.56
CA VAL A 114 16.23 11.74 5.69
C VAL A 114 17.67 11.94 5.29
N ASN A 115 17.95 12.94 4.46
CA ASN A 115 19.29 13.28 3.99
C ASN A 115 19.43 14.80 3.99
N ASP A 116 20.44 15.31 4.70
CA ASP A 116 20.79 16.74 4.77
C ASP A 116 22.00 17.11 3.92
N GLY A 117 22.51 16.16 3.12
CA GLY A 117 23.70 16.31 2.27
C GLY A 117 24.97 15.74 2.90
N THR A 118 25.05 15.63 4.21
CA THR A 118 26.19 15.06 4.96
C THR A 118 25.81 13.76 5.64
N ASP A 119 24.66 13.75 6.30
CA ASP A 119 24.17 12.65 7.09
C ASP A 119 22.92 12.01 6.50
N VAL A 120 22.79 10.71 6.71
CA VAL A 120 21.65 9.92 6.23
C VAL A 120 21.04 9.15 7.40
N VAL A 121 19.77 9.44 7.69
CA VAL A 121 18.97 8.67 8.65
C VAL A 121 17.95 7.85 7.88
N THR A 122 17.90 6.55 8.15
CA THR A 122 16.93 5.62 7.53
C THR A 122 16.16 4.90 8.63
N SER A 123 14.85 4.86 8.48
CA SER A 123 13.95 4.06 9.30
C SER A 123 13.09 3.18 8.42
N SER A 124 12.88 1.94 8.81
CA SER A 124 12.02 1.02 8.04
C SER A 124 11.24 0.11 8.98
N GLY A 125 10.09 -0.38 8.52
CA GLY A 125 9.30 -1.33 9.29
C GLY A 125 8.21 -1.98 8.44
N ILE A 126 7.71 -3.11 8.92
CA ILE A 126 6.56 -3.81 8.35
C ILE A 126 5.34 -3.54 9.24
N GLY A 127 4.17 -3.45 8.65
CA GLY A 127 2.95 -3.30 9.42
C GLY A 127 1.69 -3.25 8.57
N PRO A 128 0.55 -2.94 9.19
CA PRO A 128 -0.73 -2.86 8.49
C PRO A 128 -0.83 -1.63 7.59
N GLN A 129 -1.66 -1.78 6.58
CA GLN A 129 -2.18 -0.66 5.79
C GLN A 129 -3.71 -0.73 5.74
N LEU A 130 -4.34 0.44 5.81
CA LEU A 130 -5.78 0.60 5.83
C LEU A 130 -6.17 1.74 4.88
N GLY A 131 -7.40 1.73 4.41
CA GLY A 131 -7.88 2.83 3.60
C GLY A 131 -9.35 2.73 3.26
N VAL A 132 -9.84 3.83 2.73
CA VAL A 132 -11.19 3.96 2.22
C VAL A 132 -11.16 4.73 0.91
N GLY A 133 -12.15 4.51 0.08
CA GLY A 133 -12.33 5.30 -1.13
C GLY A 133 -13.65 5.02 -1.81
N TYR A 134 -13.90 5.80 -2.86
CA TYR A 134 -15.12 5.69 -3.65
C TYR A 134 -14.78 5.83 -5.14
N GLU A 135 -15.25 4.90 -5.97
CA GLU A 135 -14.94 4.88 -7.40
C GLU A 135 -16.07 5.47 -8.25
N TYR A 136 -15.83 6.63 -8.85
CA TYR A 136 -16.72 7.25 -9.83
C TYR A 136 -16.38 6.73 -11.23
N PRO A 137 -17.33 6.15 -11.98
CA PRO A 137 -17.10 5.77 -13.37
C PRO A 137 -16.92 7.01 -14.25
N VAL A 138 -15.75 7.14 -14.89
CA VAL A 138 -15.48 8.18 -15.87
C VAL A 138 -15.94 7.70 -17.26
N ASN A 139 -15.64 6.44 -17.58
CA ASN A 139 -16.09 5.77 -18.79
C ASN A 139 -16.18 4.24 -18.56
N ARG A 140 -16.31 3.45 -19.63
CA ARG A 140 -16.45 1.98 -19.51
C ARG A 140 -15.25 1.30 -18.84
N SER A 141 -14.03 1.85 -18.99
CA SER A 141 -12.78 1.24 -18.50
C SER A 141 -12.12 2.04 -17.37
N TRP A 142 -12.40 3.34 -17.21
CA TRP A 142 -11.72 4.21 -16.28
C TRP A 142 -12.63 4.69 -15.15
N ARG A 143 -12.06 4.74 -13.95
CA ARG A 143 -12.71 5.23 -12.73
C ARG A 143 -11.81 6.22 -12.03
N LEU A 144 -12.38 7.31 -11.57
CA LEU A 144 -11.76 8.26 -10.66
C LEU A 144 -12.14 7.86 -9.23
N ALA A 145 -11.14 7.71 -8.37
CA ALA A 145 -11.39 7.27 -6.99
C ALA A 145 -10.73 8.22 -5.98
N PRO A 146 -11.48 9.15 -5.36
CA PRO A 146 -11.03 9.79 -4.13
C PRO A 146 -10.77 8.73 -3.06
N PHE A 147 -9.66 8.89 -2.34
CA PHE A 147 -9.20 7.93 -1.35
C PHE A 147 -8.50 8.59 -0.16
N ALA A 148 -8.48 7.87 0.95
CA ALA A 148 -7.59 8.10 2.08
C ALA A 148 -6.92 6.76 2.43
N HIS A 149 -5.58 6.70 2.35
CA HIS A 149 -4.77 5.52 2.64
C HIS A 149 -3.82 5.82 3.79
N TYR A 150 -3.75 4.91 4.74
CA TYR A 150 -2.84 4.96 5.88
C TYR A 150 -2.00 3.69 5.93
N SER A 151 -0.69 3.86 6.10
CA SER A 151 0.29 2.77 6.20
C SER A 151 1.15 3.02 7.43
N VAL A 152 1.48 1.96 8.17
CA VAL A 152 2.34 2.06 9.34
C VAL A 152 3.29 0.87 9.39
N GLY A 153 4.58 1.15 9.60
CA GLY A 153 5.62 0.15 9.87
C GLY A 153 5.93 0.18 11.36
N VAL A 154 5.53 -0.87 12.08
CA VAL A 154 5.69 -1.00 13.55
C VAL A 154 6.63 -2.15 13.94
N PHE A 155 6.85 -3.12 13.04
CA PHE A 155 7.71 -4.26 13.29
C PHE A 155 9.02 -4.12 12.53
N GLY A 156 10.16 -4.40 13.17
CA GLY A 156 11.49 -4.28 12.57
C GLY A 156 11.94 -2.83 12.38
N GLY A 157 11.42 -1.93 13.19
CA GLY A 157 11.66 -0.48 13.10
C GLY A 157 13.04 -0.07 13.60
N ASP A 158 14.11 -0.40 12.86
CA ASP A 158 15.45 0.08 13.15
C ASP A 158 15.67 1.49 12.61
N VAL A 159 16.31 2.34 13.40
CA VAL A 159 16.87 3.61 12.95
C VAL A 159 18.35 3.43 12.68
N LYS A 160 18.76 3.72 11.46
CA LYS A 160 20.15 3.68 11.04
C LYS A 160 20.65 5.10 10.75
N PHE A 161 21.80 5.43 11.30
CA PHE A 161 22.53 6.68 11.05
C PHE A 161 23.79 6.36 10.26
N ASN A 162 23.92 6.90 9.05
CA ASN A 162 25.05 6.62 8.13
C ASN A 162 25.35 5.12 7.97
N GLY A 163 24.30 4.29 7.99
CA GLY A 163 24.39 2.83 7.86
C GLY A 163 24.62 2.08 9.17
N GLY A 164 25.00 2.75 10.27
CA GLY A 164 25.10 2.17 11.60
C GLY A 164 23.75 2.19 12.35
N GLN A 165 23.49 1.19 13.18
CA GLN A 165 22.29 1.17 14.02
C GLN A 165 22.37 2.25 15.11
N ALA A 166 21.41 3.18 15.15
CA ALA A 166 21.36 4.30 16.07
C ALA A 166 20.31 4.11 17.18
N ALA A 167 19.17 3.51 16.85
CA ALA A 167 18.10 3.19 17.80
C ALA A 167 17.26 2.03 17.28
N GLY A 168 16.65 1.27 18.19
CA GLY A 168 15.62 0.29 17.89
C GLY A 168 14.22 0.89 18.04
N SER A 169 13.19 0.17 17.58
CA SER A 169 11.77 0.46 17.84
C SER A 169 11.24 1.79 17.25
N ALA A 170 11.61 2.11 16.02
CA ALA A 170 10.97 3.21 15.31
C ALA A 170 9.66 2.80 14.67
N THR A 171 8.65 3.65 14.76
CA THR A 171 7.39 3.54 14.02
C THR A 171 7.36 4.57 12.91
N VAL A 172 7.20 4.09 11.67
CA VAL A 172 7.04 4.95 10.49
C VAL A 172 5.59 4.93 10.06
N SER A 173 4.93 6.08 10.00
CA SER A 173 3.54 6.20 9.55
C SER A 173 3.42 7.13 8.35
N PHE A 174 2.53 6.78 7.43
CA PHE A 174 2.28 7.50 6.20
C PHE A 174 0.79 7.57 5.91
N LEU A 175 0.27 8.79 5.80
CA LEU A 175 -1.10 9.09 5.38
C LEU A 175 -1.05 9.73 3.99
N GLN A 176 -1.89 9.27 3.09
CA GLN A 176 -2.07 9.82 1.76
C GLN A 176 -3.56 10.05 1.51
N VAL A 177 -3.91 11.25 1.03
CA VAL A 177 -5.30 11.61 0.70
C VAL A 177 -5.30 12.26 -0.67
N GLY A 178 -6.14 11.75 -1.58
CA GLY A 178 -6.15 12.25 -2.94
C GLY A 178 -7.17 11.55 -3.82
N ALA A 179 -6.91 11.56 -5.11
CA ALA A 179 -7.70 10.84 -6.09
C ALA A 179 -6.81 9.99 -7.00
N SER A 180 -7.21 8.76 -7.24
CA SER A 180 -6.54 7.84 -8.15
C SER A 180 -7.35 7.66 -9.42
N LEU A 181 -6.67 7.40 -10.52
CA LEU A 181 -7.25 6.94 -11.78
C LEU A 181 -7.02 5.44 -11.89
N THR A 182 -8.10 4.68 -11.92
CA THR A 182 -8.09 3.21 -11.96
C THR A 182 -8.67 2.73 -13.28
N ARG A 183 -7.97 1.82 -13.97
CA ARG A 183 -8.48 1.07 -15.12
C ARG A 183 -8.82 -0.36 -14.73
N ARG A 184 -9.88 -0.87 -15.32
CA ARG A 184 -10.38 -2.25 -15.18
C ARG A 184 -10.59 -2.89 -16.53
#